data_c6e3e2a5766c36b468373c32d16f43e5
#
_entry.id   c6e3e2a5766c36b468373c32d16f43e5
#
_cell.length_a   1.000
_cell.length_b   1.000
_cell.length_c   1.000
_cell.angle_alpha   90.00
_cell.angle_beta   90.00
_cell.angle_gamma   90.00
#
_symmetry.space_group_name_H-M   'P 1'
#
loop_
_entity.id
_entity.type
_entity.pdbx_description
1 polymer ?
#
loop_
_entity_poly.entity_id
_entity_poly.type
_entity_poly.pdbx_seq_one_letter_code
_entity_poly.pdbx_strand_id
1 'polypeptide(L)'
;MKSFLILSILFTIPLGVFANERQREIEYKAINLVINKYGKGLENRLKGTGLKPSYRSWYENDCFVSIAAGTYQEYNWSTMVWFSVNICSDSAEIMGSG
;
A
#
# COMPACT_ATOMS: atom_id res chain seq x y z
N MET A 1 16.22 14.78 -36.44
CA MET A 1 17.28 14.19 -35.63
C MET A 1 16.98 14.27 -34.12
N LYS A 2 16.58 15.43 -33.62
CA LYS A 2 16.27 15.57 -32.21
C LYS A 2 15.08 14.70 -31.75
N SER A 3 14.05 14.59 -32.60
CA SER A 3 12.90 13.74 -32.32
C SER A 3 13.25 12.26 -32.30
N PHE A 4 14.25 11.88 -33.07
CA PHE A 4 14.73 10.50 -33.12
C PHE A 4 15.39 10.09 -31.80
N LEU A 5 16.17 10.98 -31.19
CA LEU A 5 16.82 10.74 -29.91
C LEU A 5 15.80 10.64 -28.76
N ILE A 6 14.76 11.47 -28.81
CA ILE A 6 13.68 11.44 -27.83
C ILE A 6 12.94 10.10 -27.87
N LEU A 7 12.68 9.56 -29.07
CA LEU A 7 12.05 8.26 -29.22
C LEU A 7 12.89 7.13 -28.64
N SER A 8 14.21 7.19 -28.81
CA SER A 8 15.11 6.19 -28.22
C SER A 8 15.05 6.18 -26.72
N ILE A 9 14.97 7.34 -26.09
CA ILE A 9 14.86 7.47 -24.64
C ILE A 9 13.53 6.87 -24.14
N LEU A 10 12.44 7.09 -24.85
CA LEU A 10 11.14 6.54 -24.50
C LEU A 10 11.12 5.01 -24.55
N PHE A 11 11.87 4.39 -25.44
CA PHE A 11 11.94 2.94 -25.52
C PHE A 11 12.74 2.29 -24.39
N THR A 12 13.66 3.01 -23.77
CA THR A 12 14.50 2.44 -22.71
C THR A 12 13.89 2.54 -21.33
N ILE A 13 12.93 3.44 -21.11
CA ILE A 13 12.31 3.67 -19.80
C ILE A 13 11.13 2.72 -19.48
N PRO A 14 10.30 2.26 -20.44
CA PRO A 14 8.99 1.69 -20.15
C PRO A 14 8.99 0.41 -19.30
N LEU A 15 9.98 -0.45 -19.39
CA LEU A 15 9.96 -1.73 -18.69
C LEU A 15 10.02 -1.59 -17.17
N GLY A 16 10.90 -0.73 -16.65
CA GLY A 16 11.00 -0.47 -15.23
C GLY A 16 9.78 0.26 -14.68
N VAL A 17 9.24 1.21 -15.45
CA VAL A 17 8.05 1.96 -15.07
C VAL A 17 6.83 1.05 -14.96
N PHE A 18 6.62 0.16 -15.92
CA PHE A 18 5.50 -0.78 -15.88
C PHE A 18 5.57 -1.75 -14.71
N ALA A 19 6.76 -2.25 -14.38
CA ALA A 19 6.94 -3.12 -13.23
C ALA A 19 6.58 -2.41 -11.92
N ASN A 20 7.03 -1.16 -11.75
CA ASN A 20 6.72 -0.37 -10.57
C ASN A 20 5.24 -0.01 -10.48
N GLU A 21 4.61 0.33 -11.60
CA GLU A 21 3.18 0.62 -11.64
C GLU A 21 2.35 -0.60 -11.26
N ARG A 22 2.73 -1.78 -11.73
CA ARG A 22 2.05 -3.02 -11.40
C ARG A 22 2.11 -3.30 -9.91
N GLN A 23 3.28 -3.15 -9.29
CA GLN A 23 3.42 -3.33 -7.85
C GLN A 23 2.56 -2.32 -7.08
N ARG A 24 2.54 -1.07 -7.50
CA ARG A 24 1.71 -0.03 -6.87
C ARG A 24 0.23 -0.37 -6.96
N GLU A 25 -0.24 -0.85 -8.10
CA GLU A 25 -1.64 -1.25 -8.24
C GLU A 25 -2.00 -2.37 -7.27
N ILE A 26 -1.12 -3.35 -7.16
CA ILE A 26 -1.30 -4.47 -6.24
C ILE A 26 -1.33 -3.98 -4.79
N GLU A 27 -0.41 -3.10 -4.42
CA GLU A 27 -0.38 -2.52 -3.09
C GLU A 27 -1.61 -1.67 -2.79
N TYR A 28 -2.09 -0.87 -3.76
CA TYR A 28 -3.33 -0.09 -3.59
C TYR A 28 -4.54 -0.97 -3.41
N LYS A 29 -4.65 -2.05 -4.17
CA LYS A 29 -5.74 -3.02 -3.98
C LYS A 29 -5.72 -3.61 -2.58
N ALA A 30 -4.55 -3.97 -2.10
CA ALA A 30 -4.38 -4.51 -0.76
C ALA A 30 -4.78 -3.50 0.32
N ILE A 31 -4.34 -2.26 0.19
CA ILE A 31 -4.70 -1.19 1.13
C ILE A 31 -6.20 -0.97 1.13
N ASN A 32 -6.83 -0.93 -0.05
CA ASN A 32 -8.28 -0.75 -0.16
C ASN A 32 -9.06 -1.89 0.48
N LEU A 33 -8.58 -3.13 0.37
CA LEU A 33 -9.20 -4.26 1.05
C LEU A 33 -9.16 -4.09 2.57
N VAL A 34 -8.03 -3.65 3.11
CA VAL A 34 -7.89 -3.39 4.54
C VAL A 34 -8.81 -2.24 4.97
N ILE A 35 -8.83 -1.15 4.23
CA ILE A 35 -9.68 0.01 4.54
C ILE A 35 -11.16 -0.39 4.54
N ASN A 36 -11.59 -1.12 3.51
CA ASN A 36 -12.98 -1.53 3.41
C ASN A 36 -13.41 -2.45 4.53
N LYS A 37 -12.53 -3.33 4.97
CA LYS A 37 -12.85 -4.32 6.00
C LYS A 37 -12.63 -3.82 7.42
N TYR A 38 -11.57 -3.05 7.64
CA TYR A 38 -11.12 -2.68 8.99
C TYR A 38 -11.04 -1.17 9.23
N GLY A 39 -11.21 -0.35 8.19
CA GLY A 39 -10.96 1.09 8.29
C GLY A 39 -11.79 1.79 9.34
N LYS A 40 -13.07 1.48 9.43
CA LYS A 40 -13.96 2.08 10.44
C LYS A 40 -13.55 1.72 11.86
N GLY A 41 -13.15 0.47 12.08
CA GLY A 41 -12.66 0.03 13.38
C GLY A 41 -11.39 0.76 13.79
N LEU A 42 -10.48 0.97 12.85
CA LEU A 42 -9.25 1.72 13.11
C LEU A 42 -9.54 3.19 13.39
N GLU A 43 -10.44 3.81 12.64
CA GLU A 43 -10.86 5.19 12.89
C GLU A 43 -11.50 5.33 14.27
N ASN A 44 -12.34 4.37 14.65
CA ASN A 44 -12.98 4.37 15.97
C ASN A 44 -11.96 4.27 17.11
N ARG A 45 -10.91 3.48 16.93
CA ARG A 45 -9.84 3.37 17.93
C ARG A 45 -9.10 4.68 18.13
N LEU A 46 -9.05 5.52 17.08
CA LEU A 46 -8.35 6.81 17.12
C LEU A 46 -9.28 7.98 17.43
N LYS A 47 -10.54 7.72 17.69
CA LYS A 47 -11.53 8.75 17.97
C LYS A 47 -11.14 9.55 19.22
N GLY A 48 -11.14 10.86 19.09
CA GLY A 48 -10.75 11.76 20.18
C GLY A 48 -9.25 12.09 20.23
N THR A 49 -8.42 11.41 19.46
CA THR A 49 -6.98 11.66 19.44
C THR A 49 -6.56 12.73 18.45
N GLY A 50 -7.41 13.05 17.47
CA GLY A 50 -7.06 13.91 16.35
C GLY A 50 -6.21 13.22 15.30
N LEU A 51 -5.91 11.93 15.46
CA LEU A 51 -5.11 11.15 14.53
C LEU A 51 -6.01 10.37 13.57
N LYS A 52 -5.49 10.12 12.37
CA LYS A 52 -6.15 9.29 11.37
C LYS A 52 -5.28 8.08 11.05
N PRO A 53 -5.88 6.94 10.68
CA PRO A 53 -5.10 5.78 10.26
C PRO A 53 -4.30 6.09 9.00
N SER A 54 -3.07 5.63 8.97
CA SER A 54 -2.22 5.62 7.80
C SER A 54 -1.79 4.20 7.52
N TYR A 55 -1.41 3.93 6.29
CA TYR A 55 -1.12 2.56 5.86
C TYR A 55 0.22 2.52 5.15
N ARG A 56 1.01 1.51 5.48
CA ARG A 56 2.26 1.19 4.78
C ARG A 56 2.11 -0.20 4.18
N SER A 57 2.67 -0.40 3.01
CA SER A 57 2.55 -1.65 2.28
C SER A 57 3.91 -2.19 1.90
N TRP A 58 4.02 -3.51 1.87
CA TRP A 58 5.19 -4.24 1.40
C TRP A 58 4.72 -5.30 0.43
N TYR A 59 5.10 -5.14 -0.82
CA TYR A 59 4.81 -6.10 -1.87
C TYR A 59 5.65 -7.36 -1.65
N GLU A 60 5.00 -8.51 -1.61
CA GLU A 60 5.70 -9.80 -1.51
C GLU A 60 5.67 -10.55 -2.83
N ASN A 61 4.50 -10.66 -3.43
CA ASN A 61 4.29 -11.22 -4.76
C ASN A 61 2.97 -10.71 -5.31
N ASP A 62 2.56 -11.19 -6.48
CA ASP A 62 1.36 -10.68 -7.15
C ASP A 62 0.06 -10.96 -6.41
N CYS A 63 0.07 -11.87 -5.47
CA CYS A 63 -1.11 -12.17 -4.65
C CYS A 63 -1.02 -11.62 -3.23
N PHE A 64 0.18 -11.58 -2.63
CA PHE A 64 0.32 -11.25 -1.22
C PHE A 64 1.01 -9.92 -0.99
N VAL A 65 0.42 -9.13 -0.12
CA VAL A 65 0.96 -7.84 0.35
C VAL A 65 0.82 -7.77 1.86
N SER A 66 1.88 -7.36 2.54
CA SER A 66 1.83 -7.06 3.96
C SER A 66 1.46 -5.60 4.15
N ILE A 67 0.52 -5.32 5.05
CA ILE A 67 0.06 -3.97 5.34
C ILE A 67 0.25 -3.69 6.84
N ALA A 68 0.81 -2.53 7.15
CA ALA A 68 0.81 -2.01 8.51
C ALA A 68 -0.13 -0.82 8.56
N ALA A 69 -1.11 -0.88 9.44
CA ALA A 69 -1.96 0.26 9.75
C ALA A 69 -1.43 0.92 11.02
N GLY A 70 -1.27 2.20 11.00
CA GLY A 70 -0.73 2.92 12.13
C GLY A 70 -1.00 4.41 12.04
N THR A 71 -0.21 5.18 12.77
CA THR A 71 -0.36 6.63 12.83
C THR A 71 0.99 7.31 12.72
N TYR A 72 0.95 8.53 12.20
CA TYR A 72 2.07 9.45 12.25
C TYR A 72 1.79 10.53 13.28
N GLN A 73 2.74 10.73 14.19
CA GLN A 73 2.80 11.91 15.03
C GLN A 73 4.08 12.65 14.67
N GLU A 74 3.91 13.80 14.03
CA GLU A 74 5.03 14.52 13.42
C GLU A 74 5.71 13.63 12.38
N TYR A 75 6.93 13.17 12.64
CA TYR A 75 7.67 12.29 11.72
C TYR A 75 7.77 10.86 12.24
N ASN A 76 7.09 10.55 13.35
CA ASN A 76 7.19 9.25 13.98
C ASN A 76 6.02 8.36 13.58
N TRP A 77 6.34 7.18 13.08
CA TRP A 77 5.38 6.14 12.76
C TRP A 77 5.16 5.23 13.96
N SER A 78 3.90 4.89 14.20
CA SER A 78 3.53 3.92 15.22
C SER A 78 2.56 2.92 14.62
N THR A 79 2.94 1.66 14.58
CA THR A 79 2.09 0.60 14.03
C THR A 79 1.03 0.18 15.05
N MET A 80 -0.22 0.10 14.60
CA MET A 80 -1.33 -0.39 15.41
C MET A 80 -1.62 -1.86 15.11
N VAL A 81 -1.70 -2.22 13.85
CA VAL A 81 -2.10 -3.56 13.42
C VAL A 81 -1.33 -3.95 12.16
N TRP A 82 -0.96 -5.22 12.10
CA TRP A 82 -0.37 -5.84 10.91
C TRP A 82 -1.39 -6.72 10.22
N PHE A 83 -1.43 -6.64 8.90
CA PHE A 83 -2.32 -7.46 8.06
C PHE A 83 -1.53 -8.20 7.01
N SER A 84 -1.98 -9.42 6.70
CA SER A 84 -1.60 -10.12 5.49
C SER A 84 -2.77 -10.08 4.53
N VAL A 85 -2.55 -9.58 3.33
CA VAL A 85 -3.60 -9.42 2.33
C VAL A 85 -3.32 -10.31 1.15
N ASN A 86 -4.32 -11.10 0.76
CA ASN A 86 -4.29 -11.90 -0.46
C ASN A 86 -5.26 -11.27 -1.46
N ILE A 87 -4.73 -10.51 -2.42
CA ILE A 87 -5.57 -9.83 -3.41
C ILE A 87 -6.16 -10.81 -4.43
N CYS A 88 -5.56 -11.98 -4.60
CA CYS A 88 -6.09 -13.00 -5.51
C CYS A 88 -7.37 -13.63 -4.99
N SER A 89 -7.54 -13.68 -3.67
CA SER A 89 -8.75 -14.20 -3.02
C SER A 89 -9.59 -13.12 -2.35
N ASP A 90 -9.23 -11.85 -2.51
CA ASP A 90 -9.90 -10.70 -1.88
C ASP A 90 -10.04 -10.84 -0.37
N SER A 91 -8.99 -11.30 0.29
CA SER A 91 -9.01 -11.51 1.73
C SER A 91 -7.91 -10.71 2.43
N ALA A 92 -8.22 -10.27 3.65
CA ALA A 92 -7.27 -9.59 4.52
C ALA A 92 -7.40 -10.16 5.92
N GLU A 93 -6.27 -10.53 6.52
CA GLU A 93 -6.24 -11.16 7.85
C GLU A 93 -5.33 -10.36 8.78
N ILE A 94 -5.76 -10.24 10.04
CA ILE A 94 -4.94 -9.62 11.07
C ILE A 94 -3.85 -10.59 11.47
N MET A 95 -2.60 -10.14 11.40
CA MET A 95 -1.43 -10.93 11.77
C MET A 95 -0.93 -10.62 13.17
N GLY A 96 -1.23 -9.43 13.67
CA GLY A 96 -0.81 -9.02 15.00
C GLY A 96 -1.06 -7.54 15.24
N SER A 97 -0.89 -7.12 16.49
CA SER A 97 -0.96 -5.72 16.87
C SER A 97 0.43 -5.22 17.26
N GLY A 98 0.72 -4.02 16.84
CA GLY A 98 2.05 -3.46 17.01
C GLY A 98 2.22 -2.64 18.25
#